data_9c153ef7813792f4b5e95bb79b5704b8
#
_entry.id   9c153ef7813792f4b5e95bb79b5704b8
#
_cell.length_a   1.000
_cell.length_b   1.000
_cell.length_c   1.000
_cell.angle_alpha   90.00
_cell.angle_beta   90.00
_cell.angle_gamma   90.00
#
_symmetry.space_group_name_H-M   'P 1'
#
loop_
_entity.id
_entity.type
_entity.pdbx_description
1 polymer ?
#
loop_
_entity_poly.entity_id
_entity_poly.type
_entity_poly.pdbx_seq_one_letter_code
_entity_poly.pdbx_strand_id
1 'polypeptide(L)'
;MAVGDKQKLLTEIVSKVLNEQAQTAKKFDWFINKHSEENFGKHFSAIDKIFKSLNGDIIANQTKRSVALDCDAYFGGKYNFIFEFDELQHFSSSRLKTIENYPSGLKVNFDLTDWQRLSQIHKVKADNYRKTKTTKDFNFVGGRTAQRAYLDCFRDLLPEIQGLNPTLRINEFEVVGVTRVDKEACYKIEQLLKIKLT
;
A
#
# COMPACT_ATOMS: atom_id res chain seq x y z
N MET A 1 -6.79 -19.85 -5.07
CA MET A 1 -6.01 -19.54 -3.84
C MET A 1 -6.92 -18.78 -2.89
N ALA A 2 -6.81 -19.04 -1.59
CA ALA A 2 -7.54 -18.25 -0.60
C ALA A 2 -6.97 -16.80 -0.54
N VAL A 3 -7.76 -15.89 0.07
CA VAL A 3 -7.30 -14.49 0.31
C VAL A 3 -6.02 -14.52 1.14
N GLY A 4 -4.99 -13.84 0.68
CA GLY A 4 -3.67 -13.79 1.31
C GLY A 4 -2.68 -14.90 0.90
N ASP A 5 -3.11 -15.97 0.21
CA ASP A 5 -2.18 -17.02 -0.24
C ASP A 5 -1.22 -16.49 -1.30
N LYS A 6 -1.72 -15.65 -2.21
CA LYS A 6 -0.91 -15.05 -3.28
C LYS A 6 0.11 -14.05 -2.73
N GLN A 7 -0.26 -13.26 -1.74
CA GLN A 7 0.64 -12.39 -1.00
C GLN A 7 1.80 -13.17 -0.37
N LYS A 8 1.50 -14.27 0.34
CA LYS A 8 2.52 -15.13 0.95
C LYS A 8 3.47 -15.74 -0.09
N LEU A 9 2.89 -16.26 -1.17
CA LEU A 9 3.65 -16.81 -2.29
C LEU A 9 4.62 -15.77 -2.88
N LEU A 10 4.13 -14.57 -3.14
CA LEU A 10 4.97 -13.51 -3.72
C LEU A 10 6.04 -13.03 -2.74
N THR A 11 5.72 -12.91 -1.45
CA THR A 11 6.70 -12.59 -0.41
C THR A 11 7.83 -13.61 -0.40
N GLU A 12 7.51 -14.92 -0.52
CA GLU A 12 8.52 -15.96 -0.59
C GLU A 12 9.39 -15.86 -1.85
N ILE A 13 8.78 -15.61 -3.02
CA ILE A 13 9.53 -15.47 -4.28
C ILE A 13 10.45 -14.23 -4.21
N VAL A 14 9.93 -13.08 -3.77
CA VAL A 14 10.73 -11.86 -3.60
C VAL A 14 11.89 -12.10 -2.64
N SER A 15 11.66 -12.79 -1.52
CA SER A 15 12.70 -13.16 -0.56
C SER A 15 13.82 -13.99 -1.22
N LYS A 16 13.46 -14.98 -2.04
CA LYS A 16 14.43 -15.81 -2.78
C LYS A 16 15.21 -15.00 -3.81
N VAL A 17 14.53 -14.17 -4.57
CA VAL A 17 15.16 -13.35 -5.63
C VAL A 17 16.12 -12.32 -5.04
N LEU A 18 15.75 -11.68 -3.94
CA LEU A 18 16.59 -10.70 -3.27
C LEU A 18 17.69 -11.35 -2.42
N ASN A 19 17.59 -12.66 -2.15
CA ASN A 19 18.41 -13.38 -1.17
C ASN A 19 18.40 -12.66 0.19
N GLU A 20 17.21 -12.23 0.62
CA GLU A 20 16.98 -11.51 1.88
C GLU A 20 15.73 -12.05 2.56
N GLN A 21 15.77 -12.25 3.87
CA GLN A 21 14.63 -12.77 4.61
C GLN A 21 13.56 -11.70 4.82
N ALA A 22 12.33 -12.00 4.38
CA ALA A 22 11.17 -11.16 4.61
C ALA A 22 10.74 -11.20 6.09
N GLN A 23 10.53 -10.04 6.70
CA GLN A 23 9.86 -9.90 8.00
C GLN A 23 8.38 -9.61 7.74
N THR A 24 7.55 -10.64 7.78
CA THR A 24 6.09 -10.51 7.54
C THR A 24 5.36 -9.86 8.70
N ALA A 25 4.28 -9.13 8.41
CA ALA A 25 3.47 -8.41 9.40
C ALA A 25 4.33 -7.51 10.33
N LYS A 26 5.41 -6.94 9.79
CA LYS A 26 6.28 -6.01 10.53
C LYS A 26 5.49 -4.79 10.93
N LYS A 27 5.64 -4.38 12.20
CA LYS A 27 5.12 -3.14 12.75
C LYS A 27 6.25 -2.16 12.99
N PHE A 28 5.95 -0.89 12.77
CA PHE A 28 6.84 0.22 13.10
C PHE A 28 6.09 1.16 14.07
N ASP A 29 6.79 1.78 14.99
CA ASP A 29 6.19 2.66 16.00
C ASP A 29 5.54 3.89 15.37
N TRP A 30 6.08 4.36 14.25
CA TRP A 30 5.55 5.48 13.47
C TRP A 30 4.36 5.08 12.58
N PHE A 31 4.18 3.79 12.27
CA PHE A 31 3.15 3.34 11.34
C PHE A 31 1.86 3.02 12.10
N ILE A 32 1.11 4.06 12.46
CA ILE A 32 -0.11 4.00 13.24
C ILE A 32 -1.31 4.56 12.46
N ASN A 33 -2.51 4.14 12.84
CA ASN A 33 -3.77 4.52 12.19
C ASN A 33 -4.29 5.92 12.56
N LYS A 34 -3.42 6.81 13.05
CA LYS A 34 -3.77 8.17 13.47
C LYS A 34 -3.41 9.21 12.43
N HIS A 35 -4.25 10.23 12.30
CA HIS A 35 -3.94 11.45 11.58
C HIS A 35 -3.13 12.35 12.51
N SER A 36 -1.85 12.56 12.22
CA SER A 36 -0.92 13.29 13.10
C SER A 36 0.04 14.13 12.28
N GLU A 37 0.08 15.44 12.54
CA GLU A 37 1.01 16.35 11.90
C GLU A 37 2.46 15.98 12.22
N GLU A 38 2.76 15.67 13.48
CA GLU A 38 4.07 15.24 13.92
C GLU A 38 4.55 13.98 13.16
N ASN A 39 3.67 12.99 13.02
CA ASN A 39 4.02 11.73 12.36
C ASN A 39 4.16 11.87 10.84
N PHE A 40 3.46 12.83 10.23
CA PHE A 40 3.47 13.01 8.77
C PHE A 40 4.55 13.99 8.29
N GLY A 41 5.08 14.82 9.18
CA GLY A 41 6.17 15.76 8.89
C GLY A 41 5.93 16.58 7.61
N LYS A 42 6.90 16.59 6.72
CA LYS A 42 6.81 17.33 5.43
C LYS A 42 5.64 16.91 4.53
N HIS A 43 5.07 15.71 4.74
CA HIS A 43 3.94 15.21 3.95
C HIS A 43 2.58 15.50 4.58
N PHE A 44 2.52 16.19 5.74
CA PHE A 44 1.27 16.49 6.43
C PHE A 44 0.23 17.15 5.52
N SER A 45 0.60 18.21 4.80
CA SER A 45 -0.32 18.93 3.92
C SER A 45 -0.94 18.03 2.84
N ALA A 46 -0.16 17.15 2.23
CA ALA A 46 -0.66 16.22 1.21
C ALA A 46 -1.58 15.14 1.84
N ILE A 47 -1.18 14.56 2.97
CA ILE A 47 -1.96 13.53 3.65
C ILE A 47 -3.27 14.12 4.22
N ASP A 48 -3.24 15.34 4.73
CA ASP A 48 -4.45 16.05 5.21
C ASP A 48 -5.42 16.32 4.06
N LYS A 49 -4.91 16.79 2.91
CA LYS A 49 -5.71 16.95 1.69
C LYS A 49 -6.32 15.64 1.22
N ILE A 50 -5.57 14.54 1.25
CA ILE A 50 -6.06 13.20 0.93
C ILE A 50 -7.17 12.81 1.91
N PHE A 51 -6.95 12.94 3.22
CA PHE A 51 -7.92 12.60 4.26
C PHE A 51 -9.26 13.33 4.05
N LYS A 52 -9.20 14.64 3.83
CA LYS A 52 -10.37 15.48 3.54
C LYS A 52 -11.07 15.09 2.23
N SER A 53 -10.31 14.82 1.16
CA SER A 53 -10.86 14.41 -0.14
C SER A 53 -11.61 13.06 -0.08
N LEU A 54 -11.23 12.22 0.87
CA LEU A 54 -11.86 10.94 1.16
C LEU A 54 -13.02 11.05 2.17
N ASN A 55 -13.42 12.26 2.58
CA ASN A 55 -14.44 12.53 3.60
C ASN A 55 -14.11 11.91 4.97
N GLY A 56 -12.84 11.97 5.37
CA GLY A 56 -12.42 11.50 6.68
C GLY A 56 -12.91 12.42 7.81
N ASP A 57 -13.37 11.81 8.90
CA ASP A 57 -13.79 12.51 10.13
C ASP A 57 -12.60 12.61 11.09
N ILE A 58 -12.05 13.82 11.24
CA ILE A 58 -10.88 14.06 12.07
C ILE A 58 -11.17 13.85 13.55
N ILE A 59 -12.35 14.22 14.05
CA ILE A 59 -12.73 14.05 15.46
C ILE A 59 -12.82 12.55 15.76
N ALA A 60 -13.48 11.79 14.92
CA ALA A 60 -13.57 10.34 15.04
C ALA A 60 -12.20 9.67 14.92
N ASN A 61 -11.31 10.17 14.05
CA ASN A 61 -9.94 9.65 13.93
C ASN A 61 -9.15 9.90 15.23
N GLN A 62 -9.21 11.10 15.80
CA GLN A 62 -8.50 11.44 17.04
C GLN A 62 -9.00 10.64 18.25
N THR A 63 -10.30 10.37 18.33
CA THR A 63 -10.92 9.65 19.47
C THR A 63 -10.88 8.13 19.34
N LYS A 64 -10.58 7.56 18.16
CA LYS A 64 -10.44 6.10 18.03
C LYS A 64 -9.16 5.60 18.71
N ARG A 65 -9.12 4.30 19.05
CA ARG A 65 -7.92 3.66 19.58
C ARG A 65 -6.76 3.76 18.57
N SER A 66 -5.58 4.12 19.06
CA SER A 66 -4.33 4.01 18.29
C SER A 66 -3.96 2.54 18.09
N VAL A 67 -3.67 2.15 16.87
CA VAL A 67 -3.27 0.79 16.51
C VAL A 67 -2.09 0.88 15.55
N ALA A 68 -1.02 0.14 15.84
CA ALA A 68 0.08 -0.03 14.90
C ALA A 68 -0.42 -0.82 13.67
N LEU A 69 -0.05 -0.35 12.50
CA LEU A 69 -0.40 -0.98 11.23
C LEU A 69 0.68 -1.98 10.83
N ASP A 70 0.26 -3.04 10.15
CA ASP A 70 1.17 -4.03 9.60
C ASP A 70 1.48 -3.67 8.14
N CYS A 71 2.67 -4.02 7.66
CA CYS A 71 2.95 -4.16 6.23
C CYS A 71 2.91 -5.65 5.84
N ASP A 72 2.76 -5.92 4.55
CA ASP A 72 2.78 -7.30 4.04
C ASP A 72 4.11 -7.97 4.34
N ALA A 73 5.20 -7.27 4.04
CA ALA A 73 6.55 -7.66 4.47
C ALA A 73 7.49 -6.44 4.55
N TYR A 74 8.59 -6.60 5.25
CA TYR A 74 9.72 -5.68 5.26
C TYR A 74 10.99 -6.43 4.91
N PHE A 75 11.78 -5.88 4.01
CA PHE A 75 13.10 -6.35 3.65
C PHE A 75 14.15 -5.40 4.21
N GLY A 76 14.95 -5.89 5.13
CA GLY A 76 15.99 -5.11 5.82
C GLY A 76 17.30 -4.99 5.04
N GLY A 77 18.39 -4.82 5.79
CA GLY A 77 19.74 -4.75 5.24
C GLY A 77 19.91 -3.66 4.17
N LYS A 78 20.50 -4.02 3.05
CA LYS A 78 20.73 -3.09 1.93
C LYS A 78 19.44 -2.64 1.21
N TYR A 79 18.34 -3.36 1.39
CA TYR A 79 17.08 -3.06 0.72
C TYR A 79 16.26 -2.04 1.49
N ASN A 80 16.10 -2.19 2.79
CA ASN A 80 15.46 -1.26 3.72
C ASN A 80 14.14 -0.68 3.21
N PHE A 81 13.24 -1.51 2.68
CA PHE A 81 11.94 -1.08 2.18
C PHE A 81 10.78 -1.95 2.67
N ILE A 82 9.58 -1.37 2.69
CA ILE A 82 8.30 -2.06 2.85
C ILE A 82 7.89 -2.70 1.51
N PHE A 83 7.41 -3.93 1.56
CA PHE A 83 6.78 -4.62 0.43
C PHE A 83 5.28 -4.71 0.65
N GLU A 84 4.49 -4.36 -0.37
CA GLU A 84 3.03 -4.46 -0.39
C GLU A 84 2.57 -5.16 -1.68
N PHE A 85 1.61 -6.07 -1.54
CA PHE A 85 0.96 -6.75 -2.66
C PHE A 85 -0.45 -6.22 -2.86
N ASP A 86 -0.68 -5.55 -3.99
CA ASP A 86 -1.97 -4.92 -4.28
C ASP A 86 -2.89 -5.85 -5.09
N GLU A 87 -3.88 -6.44 -4.42
CA GLU A 87 -4.97 -7.16 -5.06
C GLU A 87 -6.01 -6.17 -5.64
N LEU A 88 -6.93 -6.64 -6.47
CA LEU A 88 -7.96 -5.84 -7.15
C LEU A 88 -8.66 -4.82 -6.24
N GLN A 89 -8.94 -5.16 -4.99
CA GLN A 89 -9.62 -4.26 -4.07
C GLN A 89 -8.80 -3.01 -3.68
N HIS A 90 -7.53 -2.93 -4.03
CA HIS A 90 -6.71 -1.72 -3.86
C HIS A 90 -6.93 -0.69 -4.98
N PHE A 91 -7.46 -1.11 -6.14
CA PHE A 91 -7.66 -0.25 -7.32
C PHE A 91 -9.06 0.38 -7.33
N SER A 92 -9.38 1.15 -6.29
CA SER A 92 -10.69 1.78 -6.05
C SER A 92 -10.71 3.25 -6.50
N SER A 93 -11.92 3.84 -6.54
CA SER A 93 -12.07 5.28 -6.73
C SER A 93 -11.36 6.09 -5.64
N SER A 94 -11.35 5.58 -4.41
CA SER A 94 -10.63 6.18 -3.29
C SER A 94 -9.12 6.13 -3.51
N ARG A 95 -8.58 5.04 -4.03
CA ARG A 95 -7.15 4.93 -4.35
C ARG A 95 -6.74 5.91 -5.45
N LEU A 96 -7.55 6.05 -6.49
CA LEU A 96 -7.33 7.04 -7.54
C LEU A 96 -7.19 8.45 -6.95
N LYS A 97 -8.15 8.86 -6.09
CA LYS A 97 -8.10 10.14 -5.40
C LYS A 97 -6.83 10.34 -4.55
N THR A 98 -6.34 9.28 -3.88
CA THR A 98 -5.10 9.41 -3.10
C THR A 98 -3.90 9.69 -3.99
N ILE A 99 -3.74 8.94 -5.07
CA ILE A 99 -2.60 9.08 -6.00
C ILE A 99 -2.62 10.43 -6.70
N GLU A 100 -3.80 10.93 -7.11
CA GLU A 100 -3.97 12.26 -7.72
C GLU A 100 -3.58 13.43 -6.79
N ASN A 101 -3.49 13.17 -5.48
CA ASN A 101 -3.10 14.16 -4.46
C ASN A 101 -1.70 13.91 -3.88
N TYR A 102 -0.92 13.02 -4.47
CA TYR A 102 0.47 12.84 -4.05
C TYR A 102 1.32 14.06 -4.37
N PRO A 103 2.31 14.39 -3.53
CA PRO A 103 3.20 15.51 -3.80
C PRO A 103 4.03 15.26 -5.07
N SER A 104 4.29 16.33 -5.83
CA SER A 104 5.18 16.24 -6.97
C SER A 104 6.58 15.81 -6.54
N GLY A 105 7.22 14.95 -7.34
CA GLY A 105 8.55 14.44 -7.05
C GLY A 105 8.63 13.37 -5.98
N LEU A 106 7.48 12.83 -5.52
CA LEU A 106 7.46 11.66 -4.63
C LEU A 106 8.18 10.49 -5.30
N LYS A 107 9.16 9.92 -4.60
CA LYS A 107 9.83 8.70 -5.05
C LYS A 107 9.04 7.47 -4.60
N VAL A 108 8.70 6.60 -5.53
CA VAL A 108 8.01 5.34 -5.28
C VAL A 108 8.64 4.23 -6.13
N ASN A 109 8.58 2.99 -5.67
CA ASN A 109 9.06 1.81 -6.41
C ASN A 109 7.89 1.09 -7.10
N PHE A 110 7.04 1.86 -7.77
CA PHE A 110 5.98 1.39 -8.65
C PHE A 110 5.56 2.52 -9.62
N ASP A 111 4.95 2.17 -10.73
CA ASP A 111 4.49 3.16 -11.72
C ASP A 111 3.16 3.79 -11.28
N LEU A 112 3.20 5.05 -10.83
CA LEU A 112 2.01 5.81 -10.42
C LEU A 112 0.97 5.92 -11.54
N THR A 113 1.41 6.06 -12.79
CA THR A 113 0.51 6.16 -13.96
C THR A 113 -0.23 4.85 -14.18
N ASP A 114 0.46 3.72 -14.02
CA ASP A 114 -0.16 2.40 -14.11
C ASP A 114 -1.15 2.15 -12.97
N TRP A 115 -0.81 2.55 -11.73
CA TRP A 115 -1.74 2.46 -10.59
C TRP A 115 -2.98 3.35 -10.76
N GLN A 116 -2.84 4.56 -11.34
CA GLN A 116 -3.98 5.40 -11.71
C GLN A 116 -4.84 4.73 -12.78
N ARG A 117 -4.23 4.23 -13.86
CA ARG A 117 -4.91 3.52 -14.95
C ARG A 117 -5.68 2.30 -14.44
N LEU A 118 -5.03 1.45 -13.63
CA LEU A 118 -5.66 0.27 -13.02
C LEU A 118 -6.83 0.68 -12.10
N SER A 119 -6.67 1.76 -11.32
CA SER A 119 -7.74 2.28 -10.48
C SER A 119 -8.94 2.76 -11.31
N GLN A 120 -8.70 3.44 -12.43
CA GLN A 120 -9.79 3.85 -13.34
C GLN A 120 -10.54 2.65 -13.93
N ILE A 121 -9.81 1.61 -14.35
CA ILE A 121 -10.40 0.40 -14.96
C ILE A 121 -11.20 -0.39 -13.93
N HIS A 122 -10.66 -0.56 -12.72
CA HIS A 122 -11.19 -1.53 -11.75
C HIS A 122 -12.05 -0.90 -10.64
N LYS A 123 -12.17 0.45 -10.56
CA LYS A 123 -12.86 1.16 -9.46
C LYS A 123 -14.24 0.60 -9.14
N VAL A 124 -15.06 0.30 -10.13
CA VAL A 124 -16.44 -0.18 -9.90
C VAL A 124 -16.45 -1.50 -9.14
N LYS A 125 -15.57 -2.44 -9.51
CA LYS A 125 -15.47 -3.73 -8.85
C LYS A 125 -14.80 -3.61 -7.48
N ALA A 126 -13.76 -2.80 -7.37
CA ALA A 126 -13.03 -2.55 -6.13
C ALA A 126 -13.91 -1.81 -5.10
N ASP A 127 -14.69 -0.80 -5.51
CA ASP A 127 -15.60 -0.05 -4.64
C ASP A 127 -16.75 -0.91 -4.11
N ASN A 128 -17.17 -1.93 -4.87
CA ASN A 128 -18.17 -2.89 -4.41
C ASN A 128 -17.62 -3.92 -3.40
N TYR A 129 -16.29 -4.08 -3.30
CA TYR A 129 -15.70 -4.98 -2.32
C TYR A 129 -15.91 -4.45 -0.90
N ARG A 130 -16.69 -5.19 -0.08
CA ARG A 130 -17.07 -4.79 1.27
C ARG A 130 -17.70 -3.39 1.36
N LYS A 131 -18.47 -2.98 0.35
CA LYS A 131 -19.10 -1.66 0.21
C LYS A 131 -19.87 -1.19 1.45
N THR A 132 -20.54 -2.08 2.14
CA THR A 132 -21.33 -1.77 3.35
C THR A 132 -20.48 -1.64 4.62
N LYS A 133 -19.20 -2.02 4.58
CA LYS A 133 -18.33 -1.90 5.75
C LYS A 133 -17.87 -0.46 5.93
N THR A 134 -18.01 0.03 7.15
CA THR A 134 -17.58 1.36 7.58
C THR A 134 -16.46 1.27 8.61
N THR A 135 -15.84 2.39 8.92
CA THR A 135 -14.89 2.52 10.02
C THR A 135 -15.24 3.78 10.81
N LYS A 136 -14.67 3.94 12.01
CA LYS A 136 -15.01 5.06 12.89
C LYS A 136 -14.78 6.41 12.20
N ASP A 137 -13.65 6.55 11.54
CA ASP A 137 -13.20 7.76 10.85
C ASP A 137 -13.64 7.89 9.38
N PHE A 138 -14.28 6.84 8.84
CA PHE A 138 -14.92 6.82 7.52
C PHE A 138 -16.27 6.11 7.66
N ASN A 139 -17.21 6.76 8.36
CA ASN A 139 -18.50 6.16 8.72
C ASN A 139 -19.58 6.43 7.66
N PHE A 140 -19.35 5.92 6.46
CA PHE A 140 -20.29 6.01 5.33
C PHE A 140 -20.16 4.77 4.42
N VAL A 141 -21.10 4.58 3.53
CA VAL A 141 -21.07 3.48 2.53
C VAL A 141 -19.82 3.62 1.66
N GLY A 142 -18.95 2.61 1.64
CA GLY A 142 -17.62 2.67 1.01
C GLY A 142 -16.51 3.15 1.94
N GLY A 143 -16.81 3.50 3.20
CA GLY A 143 -15.84 4.03 4.15
C GLY A 143 -14.65 3.10 4.41
N ARG A 144 -14.85 1.78 4.38
CA ARG A 144 -13.73 0.84 4.50
C ARG A 144 -12.77 0.92 3.31
N THR A 145 -13.27 1.17 2.11
CA THR A 145 -12.45 1.37 0.90
C THR A 145 -11.67 2.69 0.99
N ALA A 146 -12.33 3.76 1.45
CA ALA A 146 -11.68 5.05 1.70
C ALA A 146 -10.56 4.92 2.76
N GLN A 147 -10.83 4.24 3.88
CA GLN A 147 -9.82 3.99 4.91
C GLN A 147 -8.62 3.21 4.35
N ARG A 148 -8.85 2.16 3.54
CA ARG A 148 -7.75 1.41 2.93
C ARG A 148 -6.88 2.33 2.09
N ALA A 149 -7.47 3.08 1.16
CA ALA A 149 -6.74 4.00 0.31
C ALA A 149 -5.96 5.06 1.11
N TYR A 150 -6.56 5.57 2.20
CA TYR A 150 -5.90 6.47 3.12
C TYR A 150 -4.68 5.84 3.82
N LEU A 151 -4.80 4.61 4.30
CA LEU A 151 -3.69 3.90 4.93
C LEU A 151 -2.62 3.44 3.92
N ASP A 152 -3.01 3.20 2.66
CA ASP A 152 -2.06 2.93 1.58
C ASP A 152 -1.18 4.15 1.28
N CYS A 153 -1.71 5.38 1.39
CA CYS A 153 -0.86 6.57 1.22
C CYS A 153 0.18 6.72 2.33
N PHE A 154 -0.05 6.19 3.54
CA PHE A 154 1.00 6.17 4.59
C PHE A 154 2.18 5.29 4.18
N ARG A 155 1.88 4.12 3.57
CA ARG A 155 2.91 3.20 3.08
C ARG A 155 3.74 3.82 1.96
N ASP A 156 3.17 4.75 1.20
CA ASP A 156 3.84 5.37 0.08
C ASP A 156 4.62 6.64 0.46
N LEU A 157 4.11 7.43 1.42
CA LEU A 157 4.68 8.72 1.76
C LEU A 157 5.60 8.70 3.00
N LEU A 158 5.26 7.89 4.01
CA LEU A 158 5.97 7.95 5.28
C LEU A 158 7.36 7.26 5.28
N PRO A 159 7.64 6.21 4.50
CA PRO A 159 8.96 5.57 4.49
C PRO A 159 10.12 6.54 4.30
N GLU A 160 9.98 7.50 3.39
CA GLU A 160 11.02 8.50 3.11
C GLU A 160 11.39 9.33 4.36
N ILE A 161 10.41 9.71 5.18
CA ILE A 161 10.66 10.50 6.40
C ILE A 161 11.29 9.65 7.50
N GLN A 162 11.10 8.35 7.43
CA GLN A 162 11.60 7.39 8.39
C GLN A 162 12.93 6.74 8.00
N GLY A 163 13.57 7.27 6.95
CA GLY A 163 14.86 6.77 6.46
C GLY A 163 14.79 5.40 5.80
N LEU A 164 13.61 4.98 5.35
CA LEU A 164 13.43 3.78 4.53
C LEU A 164 13.52 4.15 3.05
N ASN A 165 13.87 3.18 2.23
CA ASN A 165 13.69 3.28 0.78
C ASN A 165 12.19 3.26 0.42
N PRO A 166 11.82 3.78 -0.77
CA PRO A 166 10.43 3.78 -1.22
C PRO A 166 9.81 2.39 -1.19
N THR A 167 8.54 2.32 -0.79
CA THR A 167 7.80 1.05 -0.73
C THR A 167 7.75 0.37 -2.09
N LEU A 168 8.16 -0.88 -2.13
CA LEU A 168 8.00 -1.74 -3.30
C LEU A 168 6.56 -2.24 -3.35
N ARG A 169 5.83 -1.91 -4.44
CA ARG A 169 4.50 -2.47 -4.71
C ARG A 169 4.53 -3.38 -5.92
N ILE A 170 3.91 -4.54 -5.77
CA ILE A 170 3.60 -5.46 -6.87
C ILE A 170 2.09 -5.67 -6.87
N ASN A 171 1.46 -5.61 -8.04
CA ASN A 171 0.03 -5.85 -8.16
C ASN A 171 -0.29 -7.22 -8.77
N GLU A 172 -1.52 -7.68 -8.59
CA GLU A 172 -1.95 -9.00 -9.07
C GLU A 172 -1.91 -9.16 -10.59
N PHE A 173 -1.99 -8.05 -11.33
CA PHE A 173 -1.98 -8.06 -12.79
C PHE A 173 -0.56 -8.20 -13.35
N GLU A 174 0.46 -7.76 -12.63
CA GLU A 174 1.87 -7.95 -12.98
C GLU A 174 2.31 -9.41 -12.84
N VAL A 175 1.62 -10.18 -12.00
CA VAL A 175 2.02 -11.56 -11.62
C VAL A 175 1.00 -12.61 -12.04
N VAL A 176 0.27 -12.35 -13.11
CA VAL A 176 -0.62 -13.34 -13.74
C VAL A 176 0.18 -14.59 -14.11
N GLY A 177 -0.34 -15.78 -13.78
CA GLY A 177 0.32 -17.05 -14.05
C GLY A 177 1.28 -17.52 -12.94
N VAL A 178 1.68 -16.67 -12.02
CA VAL A 178 2.50 -17.06 -10.84
C VAL A 178 1.61 -17.79 -9.83
N THR A 179 1.79 -19.10 -9.69
CA THR A 179 0.96 -19.97 -8.83
C THR A 179 1.78 -20.80 -7.84
N ARG A 180 3.09 -20.84 -7.98
CA ARG A 180 4.03 -21.58 -7.13
C ARG A 180 5.43 -20.96 -7.18
N VAL A 181 6.28 -21.38 -6.27
CA VAL A 181 7.69 -20.98 -6.23
C VAL A 181 8.49 -21.92 -7.15
N ASP A 182 8.82 -21.45 -8.34
CA ASP A 182 9.66 -22.18 -9.29
C ASP A 182 10.62 -21.21 -10.01
N LYS A 183 11.45 -21.74 -10.93
CA LYS A 183 12.46 -20.94 -11.66
C LYS A 183 11.81 -19.87 -12.54
N GLU A 184 10.68 -20.18 -13.17
CA GLU A 184 9.97 -19.26 -14.05
C GLU A 184 9.39 -18.08 -13.27
N ALA A 185 8.72 -18.36 -12.14
CA ALA A 185 8.20 -17.34 -11.22
C ALA A 185 9.32 -16.46 -10.66
N CYS A 186 10.44 -17.07 -10.22
CA CYS A 186 11.60 -16.32 -9.74
C CYS A 186 12.18 -15.42 -10.84
N TYR A 187 12.35 -15.91 -12.07
CA TYR A 187 12.83 -15.12 -13.19
C TYR A 187 11.90 -13.94 -13.50
N LYS A 188 10.56 -14.18 -13.55
CA LYS A 188 9.57 -13.14 -13.79
C LYS A 188 9.64 -12.04 -12.74
N ILE A 189 9.72 -12.41 -11.47
CA ILE A 189 9.83 -11.46 -10.36
C ILE A 189 11.18 -10.73 -10.40
N GLU A 190 12.27 -11.39 -10.72
CA GLU A 190 13.57 -10.75 -10.87
C GLU A 190 13.55 -9.64 -11.92
N GLN A 191 12.96 -9.89 -13.11
CA GLN A 191 12.82 -8.86 -14.14
C GLN A 191 11.98 -7.67 -13.64
N LEU A 192 10.86 -7.93 -12.93
CA LEU A 192 10.02 -6.91 -12.37
C LEU A 192 10.76 -6.06 -11.33
N LEU A 193 11.54 -6.69 -10.46
CA LEU A 193 12.33 -6.00 -9.43
C LEU A 193 13.45 -5.14 -10.06
N LYS A 194 14.08 -5.59 -11.14
CA LYS A 194 15.07 -4.78 -11.87
C LYS A 194 14.49 -3.47 -12.40
N ILE A 195 13.21 -3.46 -12.79
CA ILE A 195 12.52 -2.26 -13.26
C ILE A 195 12.13 -1.34 -12.09
N LYS A 196 11.66 -1.93 -10.99
CA LYS A 196 11.10 -1.17 -9.87
C LYS A 196 12.14 -0.63 -8.87
N LEU A 197 13.31 -1.24 -8.80
CA LEU A 197 14.36 -0.90 -7.82
C LEU A 197 15.54 -0.12 -8.45
N THR A 198 15.33 0.43 -9.64
CA THR A 198 16.25 1.39 -10.29
C THR A 198 15.91 2.80 -9.84
#